data_44b49f1d1bd1ce86dd8fe5e25a5c0398
#
_entry.id   44b49f1d1bd1ce86dd8fe5e25a5c0398
#
_cell.length_a   1.000
_cell.length_b   1.000
_cell.length_c   1.000
_cell.angle_alpha   90.00
_cell.angle_beta   90.00
_cell.angle_gamma   90.00
#
_symmetry.space_group_name_H-M   'P 1'
#
loop_
_entity.id
_entity.type
_entity.pdbx_description
1 polymer ?
#
loop_
_entity_poly.entity_id
_entity_poly.type
_entity_poly.pdbx_seq_one_letter_code
_entity_poly.pdbx_strand_id
1 'polypeptide(L)'
;MRINLKAPTPGIVSRGIGLEGFCSVLAGLWGSGTGSTTLTENVHTIDITKMASRRVVEVGAVLMILFSFIGKVGAILASIPQALAAAVLCFMWALTVALGLSTLQYTQTASFRNITIVGVSLFLGLSVPAYFQQYQPNSSLILPSYLIPYSAASDGPARTGNKDLDFAINALLSLNMVVALLIAFLLDNTVPGSRQERGVYVWSSKDEIATDPSSLSDYTLPNRVARCFRWAKCLGV
;
A
#
# COMPACT_ATOMS: atom_id res chain seq x y z
N MET A 1 -19.37 -7.52 -3.70
CA MET A 1 -18.78 -7.05 -4.96
C MET A 1 -19.53 -5.82 -5.46
N ARG A 2 -18.84 -4.70 -5.68
CA ARG A 2 -19.49 -3.45 -6.14
C ARG A 2 -19.73 -3.44 -7.66
N ILE A 3 -19.07 -4.34 -8.38
CA ILE A 3 -19.20 -4.54 -9.82
C ILE A 3 -19.23 -6.05 -10.04
N ASN A 4 -20.08 -6.53 -10.93
CA ASN A 4 -20.24 -7.97 -11.23
C ASN A 4 -19.02 -8.56 -11.99
N LEU A 5 -17.83 -8.25 -11.53
CA LEU A 5 -16.59 -8.84 -12.01
C LEU A 5 -16.20 -10.03 -11.13
N LYS A 6 -15.70 -11.08 -11.74
CA LYS A 6 -15.19 -12.25 -11.02
C LYS A 6 -13.98 -11.86 -10.17
N ALA A 7 -13.85 -12.47 -9.00
CA ALA A 7 -12.71 -12.24 -8.12
C ALA A 7 -11.40 -12.68 -8.81
N PRO A 8 -10.31 -11.90 -8.70
CA PRO A 8 -9.02 -12.30 -9.25
C PRO A 8 -8.47 -13.52 -8.50
N THR A 9 -7.72 -14.37 -9.21
CA THR A 9 -7.01 -15.48 -8.57
C THR A 9 -5.85 -14.97 -7.70
N PRO A 10 -5.43 -15.70 -6.65
CA PRO A 10 -4.28 -15.32 -5.82
C PRO A 10 -3.00 -15.05 -6.63
N GLY A 11 -2.78 -15.81 -7.71
CA GLY A 11 -1.64 -15.59 -8.61
C GLY A 11 -1.70 -14.26 -9.37
N ILE A 12 -2.87 -13.81 -9.78
CA ILE A 12 -3.07 -12.50 -10.44
C ILE A 12 -2.78 -11.36 -9.46
N VAL A 13 -3.29 -11.48 -8.23
CA VAL A 13 -3.04 -10.50 -7.17
C VAL A 13 -1.54 -10.41 -6.84
N SER A 14 -0.88 -11.55 -6.68
CA SER A 14 0.56 -11.63 -6.40
C SER A 14 1.40 -10.98 -7.49
N ARG A 15 1.07 -11.20 -8.77
CA ARG A 15 1.72 -10.53 -9.91
C ARG A 15 1.47 -9.03 -9.92
N GLY A 16 0.26 -8.59 -9.60
CA GLY A 16 -0.08 -7.17 -9.49
C GLY A 16 0.80 -6.49 -8.45
N ILE A 17 0.91 -7.07 -7.25
CA ILE A 17 1.74 -6.55 -6.16
C ILE A 17 3.22 -6.52 -6.56
N GLY A 18 3.71 -7.59 -7.21
CA GLY A 18 5.10 -7.65 -7.68
C GLY A 18 5.42 -6.57 -8.73
N LEU A 19 4.53 -6.34 -9.67
CA LEU A 19 4.68 -5.27 -10.67
C LEU A 19 4.65 -3.88 -10.03
N GLU A 20 3.75 -3.66 -9.08
CA GLU A 20 3.62 -2.41 -8.34
C GLU A 20 4.90 -2.11 -7.53
N GLY A 21 5.47 -3.11 -6.85
CA GLY A 21 6.75 -3.00 -6.18
C GLY A 21 7.90 -2.68 -7.14
N PHE A 22 7.96 -3.34 -8.29
CA PHE A 22 8.96 -3.06 -9.32
C PHE A 22 8.86 -1.63 -9.88
N CYS A 23 7.65 -1.16 -10.17
CA CYS A 23 7.42 0.21 -10.61
C CYS A 23 7.81 1.24 -9.53
N SER A 24 7.59 0.92 -8.25
CA SER A 24 8.00 1.78 -7.13
C SER A 24 9.52 1.88 -7.00
N VAL A 25 10.25 0.78 -7.23
CA VAL A 25 11.72 0.81 -7.28
C VAL A 25 12.21 1.69 -8.43
N LEU A 26 11.63 1.54 -9.62
CA LEU A 26 11.99 2.39 -10.77
C LEU A 26 11.70 3.88 -10.50
N ALA A 27 10.55 4.18 -9.90
CA ALA A 27 10.19 5.55 -9.53
C ALA A 27 11.17 6.15 -8.50
N GLY A 28 11.58 5.35 -7.52
CA GLY A 28 12.59 5.74 -6.53
C GLY A 28 13.94 6.01 -7.15
N LEU A 29 14.40 5.16 -8.09
CA LEU A 29 15.64 5.36 -8.84
C LEU A 29 15.58 6.61 -9.73
N TRP A 30 14.41 6.94 -10.26
CA TRP A 30 14.20 8.15 -11.05
C TRP A 30 14.13 9.42 -10.19
N GLY A 31 13.98 9.28 -8.88
CA GLY A 31 13.86 10.39 -7.93
C GLY A 31 12.46 11.01 -7.83
N SER A 32 11.43 10.33 -8.34
CA SER A 32 10.04 10.80 -8.27
C SER A 32 9.26 10.32 -7.03
N GLY A 33 9.92 9.59 -6.12
CA GLY A 33 9.30 9.02 -4.94
C GLY A 33 8.77 7.60 -5.20
N THR A 34 7.53 7.32 -4.79
CA THR A 34 6.91 6.01 -5.01
C THR A 34 6.24 5.91 -6.38
N GLY A 35 6.14 4.70 -6.91
CA GLY A 35 5.30 4.42 -8.09
C GLY A 35 3.81 4.55 -7.78
N SER A 36 2.99 4.57 -8.83
CA SER A 36 1.54 4.55 -8.67
C SER A 36 1.09 3.22 -8.08
N THR A 37 0.22 3.28 -7.10
CA THR A 37 -0.35 2.11 -6.42
C THR A 37 -1.86 2.03 -6.61
N THR A 38 -2.45 0.91 -6.28
CA THR A 38 -3.91 0.73 -6.30
C THR A 38 -4.53 1.55 -5.16
N LEU A 39 -5.29 2.58 -5.51
CA LEU A 39 -5.94 3.48 -4.56
C LEU A 39 -7.42 3.11 -4.38
N THR A 40 -7.91 3.26 -3.15
CA THR A 40 -9.32 3.03 -2.81
C THR A 40 -10.25 4.02 -3.52
N GLU A 41 -9.77 5.20 -3.83
CA GLU A 41 -10.46 6.25 -4.57
C GLU A 41 -10.81 5.80 -5.99
N ASN A 42 -9.94 5.04 -6.63
CA ASN A 42 -10.22 4.46 -7.93
C ASN A 42 -11.38 3.47 -7.86
N VAL A 43 -11.48 2.69 -6.76
CA VAL A 43 -12.62 1.79 -6.52
C VAL A 43 -13.92 2.58 -6.36
N HIS A 44 -13.89 3.70 -5.63
CA HIS A 44 -15.05 4.58 -5.50
C HIS A 44 -15.44 5.22 -6.83
N THR A 45 -14.47 5.66 -7.63
CA THR A 45 -14.71 6.20 -8.97
C THR A 45 -15.38 5.17 -9.87
N ILE A 46 -14.93 3.92 -9.85
CA ILE A 46 -15.54 2.82 -10.58
C ILE A 46 -16.98 2.57 -10.10
N ASP A 47 -17.23 2.65 -8.78
CA ASP A 47 -18.56 2.44 -8.21
C ASP A 47 -19.55 3.55 -8.62
N ILE A 48 -19.09 4.79 -8.67
CA ILE A 48 -19.90 5.94 -9.08
C ILE A 48 -20.16 5.93 -10.59
N THR A 49 -19.11 5.72 -11.39
CA THR A 49 -19.20 5.78 -12.86
C THR A 49 -19.75 4.50 -13.49
N LYS A 50 -19.75 3.40 -12.73
CA LYS A 50 -20.06 2.04 -13.20
C LYS A 50 -19.23 1.58 -14.41
N MET A 51 -18.08 2.23 -14.62
CA MET A 51 -17.15 1.93 -15.72
C MET A 51 -15.93 1.18 -15.20
N ALA A 52 -15.81 -0.10 -15.55
CA ALA A 52 -14.71 -0.98 -15.20
C ALA A 52 -13.92 -1.45 -16.43
N SER A 53 -13.77 -0.57 -17.44
CA SER A 53 -13.08 -0.93 -18.67
C SER A 53 -11.58 -0.73 -18.57
N ARG A 54 -10.76 -1.74 -18.92
CA ARG A 54 -9.30 -1.63 -19.06
C ARG A 54 -8.87 -0.52 -20.01
N ARG A 55 -9.62 -0.31 -21.09
CA ARG A 55 -9.31 0.72 -22.09
C ARG A 55 -9.28 2.12 -21.50
N VAL A 56 -10.16 2.39 -20.53
CA VAL A 56 -10.17 3.68 -19.84
C VAL A 56 -8.88 3.89 -19.06
N VAL A 57 -8.38 2.86 -18.37
CA VAL A 57 -7.13 2.92 -17.61
C VAL A 57 -5.92 3.07 -18.55
N GLU A 58 -5.89 2.35 -19.67
CA GLU A 58 -4.84 2.44 -20.69
C GLU A 58 -4.76 3.86 -21.28
N VAL A 59 -5.90 4.42 -21.67
CA VAL A 59 -5.99 5.80 -22.19
C VAL A 59 -5.60 6.80 -21.11
N GLY A 60 -6.05 6.61 -19.88
CA GLY A 60 -5.64 7.44 -18.74
C GLY A 60 -4.13 7.43 -18.53
N ALA A 61 -3.48 6.27 -18.57
CA ALA A 61 -2.03 6.15 -18.46
C ALA A 61 -1.30 6.90 -19.58
N VAL A 62 -1.75 6.76 -20.82
CA VAL A 62 -1.18 7.49 -21.96
C VAL A 62 -1.32 9.00 -21.80
N LEU A 63 -2.50 9.48 -21.36
CA LEU A 63 -2.73 10.91 -21.11
C LEU A 63 -1.82 11.44 -19.99
N MET A 64 -1.64 10.69 -18.89
CA MET A 64 -0.75 11.09 -17.81
C MET A 64 0.69 11.19 -18.28
N ILE A 65 1.17 10.25 -19.12
CA ILE A 65 2.49 10.30 -19.72
C ILE A 65 2.62 11.55 -20.61
N LEU A 66 1.63 11.84 -21.46
CA LEU A 66 1.64 13.03 -22.32
C LEU A 66 1.66 14.33 -21.50
N PHE A 67 0.85 14.41 -20.44
CA PHE A 67 0.83 15.57 -19.55
C PHE A 67 2.13 15.78 -18.78
N SER A 68 2.90 14.72 -18.54
CA SER A 68 4.21 14.84 -17.89
C SER A 68 5.22 15.66 -18.70
N PHE A 69 5.08 15.72 -20.02
CA PHE A 69 5.92 16.57 -20.90
C PHE A 69 5.48 18.04 -20.89
N ILE A 70 4.31 18.35 -20.37
CA ILE A 70 3.77 19.71 -20.36
C ILE A 70 4.00 20.33 -18.97
N GLY A 71 5.11 21.04 -18.78
CA GLY A 71 5.45 21.65 -17.49
C GLY A 71 4.39 22.58 -16.91
N LYS A 72 3.52 23.18 -17.74
CA LYS A 72 2.38 24.01 -17.29
C LYS A 72 1.36 23.19 -16.47
N VAL A 73 1.14 21.93 -16.76
CA VAL A 73 0.23 21.07 -15.97
C VAL A 73 0.80 20.87 -14.57
N GLY A 74 2.10 20.59 -14.45
CA GLY A 74 2.78 20.53 -13.16
C GLY A 74 2.72 21.85 -12.38
N ALA A 75 2.88 22.99 -13.06
CA ALA A 75 2.77 24.30 -12.43
C ALA A 75 1.35 24.57 -11.87
N ILE A 76 0.30 24.18 -12.60
CA ILE A 76 -1.08 24.28 -12.12
C ILE A 76 -1.29 23.42 -10.87
N LEU A 77 -0.82 22.17 -10.88
CA LEU A 77 -0.90 21.30 -9.71
C LEU A 77 -0.11 21.83 -8.51
N ALA A 78 1.07 22.39 -8.76
CA ALA A 78 1.89 23.03 -7.70
C ALA A 78 1.28 24.32 -7.15
N SER A 79 0.35 24.97 -7.86
CA SER A 79 -0.34 26.17 -7.39
C SER A 79 -1.49 25.90 -6.42
N ILE A 80 -1.83 24.62 -6.18
CA ILE A 80 -2.88 24.25 -5.22
C ILE A 80 -2.46 24.67 -3.81
N PRO A 81 -3.31 25.42 -3.07
CA PRO A 81 -3.00 25.82 -1.70
C PRO A 81 -2.76 24.61 -0.80
N GLN A 82 -1.68 24.65 0.00
CA GLN A 82 -1.33 23.55 0.91
C GLN A 82 -2.48 23.17 1.86
N ALA A 83 -3.26 24.15 2.33
CA ALA A 83 -4.40 23.89 3.20
C ALA A 83 -5.48 23.04 2.51
N LEU A 84 -5.74 23.28 1.22
CA LEU A 84 -6.68 22.48 0.44
C LEU A 84 -6.15 21.07 0.23
N ALA A 85 -4.87 20.93 -0.14
CA ALA A 85 -4.24 19.63 -0.30
C ALA A 85 -4.25 18.82 1.01
N ALA A 86 -3.93 19.46 2.15
CA ALA A 86 -3.98 18.82 3.45
C ALA A 86 -5.40 18.37 3.83
N ALA A 87 -6.42 19.19 3.58
CA ALA A 87 -7.81 18.82 3.85
C ALA A 87 -8.26 17.59 3.03
N VAL A 88 -7.91 17.54 1.75
CA VAL A 88 -8.19 16.40 0.88
C VAL A 88 -7.47 15.16 1.39
N LEU A 89 -6.18 15.24 1.72
CA LEU A 89 -5.41 14.12 2.27
C LEU A 89 -5.99 13.61 3.59
N CYS A 90 -6.39 14.48 4.51
CA CYS A 90 -7.05 14.07 5.75
C CYS A 90 -8.34 13.30 5.49
N PHE A 91 -9.16 13.75 4.54
CA PHE A 91 -10.37 13.06 4.15
C PHE A 91 -10.08 11.68 3.56
N MET A 92 -9.09 11.58 2.67
CA MET A 92 -8.68 10.32 2.06
C MET A 92 -8.15 9.31 3.09
N TRP A 93 -7.35 9.78 4.05
CA TRP A 93 -6.87 8.92 5.15
C TRP A 93 -8.01 8.45 6.05
N ALA A 94 -8.98 9.29 6.34
CA ALA A 94 -10.17 8.88 7.09
C ALA A 94 -10.95 7.77 6.36
N LEU A 95 -11.09 7.87 5.03
CA LEU A 95 -11.70 6.81 4.22
C LEU A 95 -10.87 5.52 4.24
N THR A 96 -9.55 5.62 4.19
CA THR A 96 -8.64 4.46 4.27
C THR A 96 -8.78 3.75 5.62
N VAL A 97 -8.85 4.49 6.72
CA VAL A 97 -9.11 3.93 8.06
C VAL A 97 -10.47 3.25 8.12
N ALA A 98 -11.52 3.90 7.60
CA ALA A 98 -12.86 3.33 7.55
C ALA A 98 -12.90 2.03 6.73
N LEU A 99 -12.18 1.98 5.60
CA LEU A 99 -12.04 0.76 4.81
C LEU A 99 -11.29 -0.33 5.59
N GLY A 100 -10.20 0.02 6.27
CA GLY A 100 -9.44 -0.90 7.13
C GLY A 100 -10.34 -1.52 8.21
N LEU A 101 -11.12 -0.71 8.91
CA LEU A 101 -12.09 -1.19 9.89
C LEU A 101 -13.18 -2.06 9.26
N SER A 102 -13.67 -1.68 8.09
CA SER A 102 -14.65 -2.47 7.34
C SER A 102 -14.12 -3.84 6.92
N THR A 103 -12.82 -3.97 6.64
CA THR A 103 -12.23 -5.26 6.27
C THR A 103 -12.14 -6.23 7.43
N LEU A 104 -12.13 -5.75 8.68
CA LEU A 104 -12.15 -6.61 9.86
C LEU A 104 -13.40 -7.47 9.96
N GLN A 105 -14.53 -7.07 9.37
CA GLN A 105 -15.77 -7.87 9.33
C GLN A 105 -15.59 -9.22 8.60
N TYR A 106 -14.61 -9.34 7.70
CA TYR A 106 -14.32 -10.57 6.97
C TYR A 106 -13.43 -11.54 7.76
N THR A 107 -12.87 -11.11 8.88
CA THR A 107 -12.16 -11.96 9.83
C THR A 107 -13.08 -12.32 10.98
N GLN A 108 -12.78 -13.40 11.71
CA GLN A 108 -13.52 -13.67 12.96
C GLN A 108 -13.15 -12.62 14.02
N THR A 109 -13.94 -11.54 14.07
CA THR A 109 -13.75 -10.47 15.06
C THR A 109 -14.01 -10.94 16.49
N ALA A 110 -14.73 -12.05 16.69
CA ALA A 110 -14.91 -12.68 18.00
C ALA A 110 -13.67 -13.45 18.49
N SER A 111 -12.67 -13.68 17.63
CA SER A 111 -11.42 -14.34 18.04
C SER A 111 -10.55 -13.41 18.87
N PHE A 112 -10.24 -13.85 20.11
CA PHE A 112 -9.32 -13.12 20.98
C PHE A 112 -7.94 -12.92 20.34
N ARG A 113 -7.48 -13.89 19.57
CA ARG A 113 -6.22 -13.81 18.78
C ARG A 113 -6.22 -12.59 17.86
N ASN A 114 -7.25 -12.45 17.02
CA ASN A 114 -7.31 -11.38 16.02
C ASN A 114 -7.41 -10.00 16.67
N ILE A 115 -8.23 -9.87 17.71
CA ILE A 115 -8.35 -8.63 18.49
C ILE A 115 -7.01 -8.26 19.13
N THR A 116 -6.31 -9.24 19.70
CA THR A 116 -5.00 -9.02 20.33
C THR A 116 -3.97 -8.59 19.31
N ILE A 117 -3.89 -9.23 18.13
CA ILE A 117 -2.96 -8.84 17.06
C ILE A 117 -3.22 -7.39 16.62
N VAL A 118 -4.47 -7.04 16.37
CA VAL A 118 -4.83 -5.67 15.98
C VAL A 118 -4.49 -4.67 17.09
N GLY A 119 -4.87 -4.97 18.33
CA GLY A 119 -4.63 -4.07 19.47
C GLY A 119 -3.13 -3.84 19.73
N VAL A 120 -2.33 -4.91 19.76
CA VAL A 120 -0.88 -4.80 19.97
C VAL A 120 -0.20 -4.09 18.80
N SER A 121 -0.61 -4.38 17.57
CA SER A 121 -0.03 -3.75 16.39
C SER A 121 -0.33 -2.25 16.34
N LEU A 122 -1.54 -1.83 16.69
CA LEU A 122 -1.89 -0.41 16.78
C LEU A 122 -1.17 0.28 17.93
N PHE A 123 -1.14 -0.35 19.11
CA PHE A 123 -0.46 0.21 20.28
C PHE A 123 1.04 0.43 20.02
N LEU A 124 1.74 -0.58 19.53
CA LEU A 124 3.17 -0.46 19.21
C LEU A 124 3.42 0.42 17.99
N GLY A 125 2.52 0.39 16.99
CA GLY A 125 2.59 1.27 15.82
C GLY A 125 2.41 2.75 16.14
N LEU A 126 1.82 3.10 17.29
CA LEU A 126 1.77 4.47 17.79
C LEU A 126 2.92 4.78 18.77
N SER A 127 3.21 3.85 19.68
CA SER A 127 4.16 4.09 20.77
C SER A 127 5.62 4.11 20.31
N VAL A 128 6.02 3.17 19.45
CA VAL A 128 7.41 3.07 18.99
C VAL A 128 7.80 4.29 18.14
N PRO A 129 7.04 4.67 17.09
CA PRO A 129 7.41 5.86 16.33
C PRO A 129 7.35 7.15 17.14
N ALA A 130 6.41 7.28 18.09
CA ALA A 130 6.38 8.42 18.99
C ALA A 130 7.66 8.56 19.81
N TYR A 131 8.20 7.45 20.30
CA TYR A 131 9.49 7.44 20.99
C TYR A 131 10.64 7.89 20.06
N PHE A 132 10.70 7.36 18.83
CA PHE A 132 11.74 7.74 17.86
C PHE A 132 11.63 9.21 17.43
N GLN A 133 10.42 9.73 17.26
CA GLN A 133 10.20 11.15 16.89
C GLN A 133 10.46 12.13 18.02
N GLN A 134 10.30 11.71 19.26
CA GLN A 134 10.59 12.52 20.44
C GLN A 134 12.07 12.45 20.88
N TYR A 135 12.82 11.48 20.38
CA TYR A 135 14.21 11.32 20.72
C TYR A 135 15.04 12.44 20.10
N GLN A 136 15.42 13.42 20.91
CA GLN A 136 16.29 14.54 20.54
C GLN A 136 17.45 14.63 21.51
N PRO A 137 18.61 14.08 21.16
CA PRO A 137 19.73 14.02 22.12
C PRO A 137 20.34 15.38 22.45
N ASN A 138 20.24 16.41 21.60
CA ASN A 138 21.02 17.66 21.81
C ASN A 138 20.43 18.93 21.18
N SER A 139 19.17 19.02 20.79
CA SER A 139 18.66 20.23 20.15
C SER A 139 17.58 20.93 20.94
N SER A 140 17.84 22.17 21.37
CA SER A 140 16.86 23.14 21.88
C SER A 140 16.03 23.80 20.75
N LEU A 141 16.17 23.35 19.51
CA LEU A 141 15.46 23.89 18.35
C LEU A 141 14.08 23.26 18.21
N ILE A 142 13.06 24.08 18.23
CA ILE A 142 11.69 23.69 17.88
C ILE A 142 11.65 23.45 16.35
N LEU A 143 11.71 22.19 15.94
CA LEU A 143 11.65 21.81 14.54
C LEU A 143 10.21 21.90 14.01
N PRO A 144 10.00 22.41 12.78
CA PRO A 144 8.73 22.29 12.10
C PRO A 144 8.31 20.82 11.96
N SER A 145 7.00 20.55 12.08
CA SER A 145 6.45 19.18 12.10
C SER A 145 6.83 18.32 10.89
N TYR A 146 7.10 18.92 9.74
CA TYR A 146 7.52 18.22 8.53
C TYR A 146 8.99 17.77 8.55
N LEU A 147 9.83 18.34 9.44
CA LEU A 147 11.24 17.94 9.60
C LEU A 147 11.44 16.93 10.73
N ILE A 148 10.44 16.68 11.57
CA ILE A 148 10.53 15.74 12.69
C ILE A 148 10.91 14.32 12.22
N PRO A 149 10.29 13.75 11.16
CA PRO A 149 10.68 12.41 10.68
C PRO A 149 12.12 12.35 10.16
N TYR A 150 12.59 13.41 9.52
CA TYR A 150 13.97 13.49 9.03
C TYR A 150 14.97 13.60 10.19
N SER A 151 14.69 14.41 11.18
CA SER A 151 15.50 14.51 12.39
C SER A 151 15.53 13.20 13.17
N ALA A 152 14.40 12.52 13.30
CA ALA A 152 14.32 11.20 13.92
C ALA A 152 15.14 10.15 13.17
N ALA A 153 15.24 10.25 11.85
CA ALA A 153 16.05 9.36 11.03
C ALA A 153 17.56 9.61 11.21
N SER A 154 18.00 10.88 11.26
CA SER A 154 19.41 11.23 11.35
C SER A 154 19.99 11.07 12.75
N ASP A 155 19.22 11.42 13.80
CA ASP A 155 19.69 11.47 15.19
C ASP A 155 18.97 10.48 16.12
N GLY A 156 18.34 9.46 15.58
CA GLY A 156 17.54 8.50 16.32
C GLY A 156 18.34 7.62 17.30
N PRO A 157 17.62 6.83 18.12
CA PRO A 157 18.24 6.03 19.18
C PRO A 157 18.97 4.78 18.66
N ALA A 158 18.68 4.30 17.45
CA ALA A 158 19.36 3.14 16.89
C ALA A 158 20.77 3.52 16.42
N ARG A 159 21.79 2.83 16.98
CA ARG A 159 23.21 3.05 16.69
C ARG A 159 23.89 1.71 16.49
N THR A 160 24.08 1.31 15.23
CA THR A 160 24.75 0.06 14.84
C THR A 160 26.22 0.25 14.51
N GLY A 161 26.68 1.51 14.40
CA GLY A 161 28.04 1.85 13.99
C GLY A 161 28.19 2.13 12.48
N ASN A 162 27.17 1.87 11.68
CA ASN A 162 27.12 2.23 10.27
C ASN A 162 26.04 3.31 10.07
N LYS A 163 26.44 4.50 9.65
CA LYS A 163 25.57 5.66 9.53
C LYS A 163 24.38 5.44 8.60
N ASP A 164 24.58 4.72 7.51
CA ASP A 164 23.51 4.47 6.53
C ASP A 164 22.47 3.49 7.08
N LEU A 165 22.92 2.46 7.80
CA LEU A 165 22.03 1.53 8.50
C LEU A 165 21.28 2.20 9.65
N ASP A 166 21.96 3.03 10.42
CA ASP A 166 21.37 3.79 11.53
C ASP A 166 20.26 4.71 11.00
N PHE A 167 20.54 5.43 9.93
CA PHE A 167 19.55 6.27 9.26
C PHE A 167 18.34 5.45 8.77
N ALA A 168 18.58 4.33 8.08
CA ALA A 168 17.52 3.49 7.56
C ALA A 168 16.63 2.90 8.66
N ILE A 169 17.23 2.37 9.74
CA ILE A 169 16.50 1.79 10.87
C ILE A 169 15.70 2.87 11.61
N ASN A 170 16.32 4.00 11.90
CA ASN A 170 15.63 5.10 12.58
C ASN A 170 14.50 5.68 11.73
N ALA A 171 14.70 5.81 10.40
CA ALA A 171 13.67 6.25 9.47
C ALA A 171 12.48 5.28 9.45
N LEU A 172 12.72 3.98 9.32
CA LEU A 172 11.66 2.97 9.29
C LEU A 172 10.89 2.91 10.61
N LEU A 173 11.58 2.94 11.74
CA LEU A 173 10.97 2.88 13.06
C LEU A 173 10.27 4.18 13.48
N SER A 174 10.53 5.30 12.82
CA SER A 174 9.81 6.56 13.02
C SER A 174 8.48 6.62 12.26
N LEU A 175 8.18 5.65 11.39
CA LEU A 175 6.95 5.61 10.57
C LEU A 175 5.89 4.71 11.22
N ASN A 176 4.79 5.30 11.66
CA ASN A 176 3.69 4.59 12.33
C ASN A 176 3.16 3.41 11.51
N MET A 177 2.96 3.60 10.21
CA MET A 177 2.42 2.57 9.33
C MET A 177 3.38 1.38 9.16
N VAL A 178 4.68 1.65 9.07
CA VAL A 178 5.70 0.61 8.89
C VAL A 178 5.79 -0.26 10.15
N VAL A 179 5.83 0.36 11.33
CA VAL A 179 5.90 -0.37 12.59
C VAL A 179 4.63 -1.20 12.80
N ALA A 180 3.44 -0.62 12.62
CA ALA A 180 2.18 -1.34 12.74
C ALA A 180 2.09 -2.52 11.77
N LEU A 181 2.50 -2.34 10.51
CA LEU A 181 2.53 -3.39 9.50
C LEU A 181 3.48 -4.53 9.87
N LEU A 182 4.71 -4.20 10.26
CA LEU A 182 5.72 -5.20 10.63
C LEU A 182 5.26 -6.03 11.83
N ILE A 183 4.72 -5.38 12.86
CA ILE A 183 4.24 -6.08 14.06
C ILE A 183 3.02 -6.94 13.73
N ALA A 184 2.05 -6.41 12.98
CA ALA A 184 0.90 -7.19 12.55
C ALA A 184 1.31 -8.42 11.73
N PHE A 185 2.23 -8.24 10.78
CA PHE A 185 2.76 -9.32 9.95
C PHE A 185 3.50 -10.38 10.79
N LEU A 186 4.37 -9.98 11.69
CA LEU A 186 5.10 -10.90 12.57
C LEU A 186 4.15 -11.67 13.48
N LEU A 187 3.21 -10.99 14.13
CA LEU A 187 2.25 -11.63 15.03
C LEU A 187 1.30 -12.57 14.30
N ASP A 188 0.79 -12.19 13.12
CA ASP A 188 -0.10 -13.05 12.38
C ASP A 188 0.59 -14.32 11.86
N ASN A 189 1.88 -14.26 11.56
CA ASN A 189 2.65 -15.42 11.12
C ASN A 189 3.20 -16.28 12.27
N THR A 190 3.44 -15.70 13.45
CA THR A 190 4.01 -16.43 14.60
C THR A 190 2.94 -16.98 15.53
N VAL A 191 1.86 -16.24 15.76
CA VAL A 191 0.78 -16.68 16.64
C VAL A 191 -0.09 -17.72 15.94
N PRO A 192 -0.19 -18.95 16.46
CA PRO A 192 -1.00 -20.00 15.85
C PRO A 192 -2.48 -19.62 15.81
N GLY A 193 -3.17 -19.97 14.74
CA GLY A 193 -4.60 -19.73 14.56
C GLY A 193 -5.19 -20.67 13.53
N SER A 194 -6.49 -20.91 13.62
CA SER A 194 -7.23 -21.71 12.66
C SER A 194 -7.29 -20.99 11.29
N ARG A 195 -7.50 -21.76 10.22
CA ARG A 195 -7.65 -21.19 8.87
C ARG A 195 -8.85 -20.22 8.79
N GLN A 196 -9.85 -20.47 9.58
CA GLN A 196 -11.05 -19.64 9.65
C GLN A 196 -10.75 -18.28 10.32
N GLU A 197 -9.97 -18.27 11.41
CA GLU A 197 -9.53 -17.03 12.08
C GLU A 197 -8.65 -16.16 11.17
N ARG A 198 -7.85 -16.79 10.32
CA ARG A 198 -7.01 -16.12 9.32
C ARG A 198 -7.75 -15.68 8.06
N GLY A 199 -9.05 -15.92 7.95
CA GLY A 199 -9.87 -15.56 6.79
C GLY A 199 -9.53 -16.31 5.50
N VAL A 200 -8.75 -17.39 5.55
CA VAL A 200 -8.28 -18.13 4.38
C VAL A 200 -9.43 -18.74 3.57
N TYR A 201 -10.55 -19.06 4.22
CA TYR A 201 -11.71 -19.64 3.54
C TYR A 201 -12.53 -18.64 2.72
N VAL A 202 -12.46 -17.34 3.04
CA VAL A 202 -13.20 -16.31 2.29
C VAL A 202 -12.66 -16.15 0.87
N TRP A 203 -11.37 -16.49 0.67
CA TRP A 203 -10.67 -16.37 -0.61
C TRP A 203 -10.55 -17.69 -1.37
N SER A 204 -10.88 -18.82 -0.74
CA SER A 204 -10.59 -20.15 -1.28
C SER A 204 -11.79 -20.90 -1.87
N SER A 205 -12.72 -20.24 -2.52
CA SER A 205 -13.64 -20.94 -3.44
C SER A 205 -12.84 -21.35 -4.71
N LYS A 206 -11.91 -22.29 -4.51
CA LYS A 206 -11.07 -22.81 -5.59
C LYS A 206 -11.89 -23.51 -6.69
N ASP A 207 -13.06 -24.00 -6.34
CA ASP A 207 -13.87 -24.84 -7.22
C ASP A 207 -14.67 -24.02 -8.26
N GLU A 208 -15.01 -22.76 -7.99
CA GLU A 208 -15.69 -21.90 -8.95
C GLU A 208 -14.75 -21.26 -9.99
N ILE A 209 -13.48 -21.07 -9.63
CA ILE A 209 -12.48 -20.40 -10.50
C ILE A 209 -11.86 -21.39 -11.50
N ALA A 210 -11.79 -22.67 -11.14
CA ALA A 210 -11.22 -23.70 -12.01
C ALA A 210 -12.13 -24.07 -13.18
N THR A 211 -13.41 -23.71 -13.13
CA THR A 211 -14.41 -24.22 -14.10
C THR A 211 -14.63 -23.31 -15.32
N ASP A 212 -14.07 -22.11 -15.36
CA ASP A 212 -14.37 -21.18 -16.45
C ASP A 212 -13.11 -20.51 -17.05
N PRO A 213 -12.54 -21.08 -18.15
CA PRO A 213 -11.37 -20.52 -18.84
C PRO A 213 -11.56 -19.10 -19.35
N SER A 214 -12.81 -18.66 -19.58
CA SER A 214 -13.11 -17.31 -20.08
C SER A 214 -12.77 -16.22 -19.08
N SER A 215 -12.77 -16.53 -17.78
CA SER A 215 -12.43 -15.56 -16.74
C SER A 215 -10.94 -15.20 -16.72
N LEU A 216 -10.08 -16.09 -17.22
CA LEU A 216 -8.64 -15.85 -17.33
C LEU A 216 -8.30 -14.94 -18.52
N SER A 217 -9.15 -14.91 -19.56
CA SER A 217 -8.91 -14.04 -20.73
C SER A 217 -8.89 -12.56 -20.39
N ASP A 218 -9.68 -12.15 -19.40
CA ASP A 218 -9.77 -10.75 -18.96
C ASP A 218 -8.48 -10.27 -18.27
N TYR A 219 -7.65 -11.20 -17.78
CA TYR A 219 -6.40 -10.91 -17.08
C TYR A 219 -5.16 -11.28 -17.90
N THR A 220 -5.31 -11.71 -19.16
CA THR A 220 -4.18 -12.01 -20.03
C THR A 220 -3.60 -10.76 -20.65
N LEU A 221 -2.27 -10.68 -20.69
CA LEU A 221 -1.56 -9.64 -21.42
C LEU A 221 -1.68 -9.89 -22.94
N PRO A 222 -1.66 -8.83 -23.76
CA PRO A 222 -1.56 -8.99 -25.21
C PRO A 222 -0.39 -9.90 -25.58
N ASN A 223 -0.57 -10.81 -26.52
CA ASN A 223 0.38 -11.87 -26.86
C ASN A 223 1.84 -11.38 -27.11
N ARG A 224 2.01 -10.14 -27.56
CA ARG A 224 3.33 -9.53 -27.77
C ARG A 224 4.03 -9.22 -26.45
N VAL A 225 3.30 -8.74 -25.46
CA VAL A 225 3.81 -8.36 -24.13
C VAL A 225 4.00 -9.61 -23.27
N ALA A 226 3.05 -10.55 -23.31
CA ALA A 226 3.13 -11.84 -22.60
C ALA A 226 4.39 -12.64 -22.96
N ARG A 227 4.90 -12.51 -24.19
CA ARG A 227 6.12 -13.17 -24.64
C ARG A 227 7.36 -12.66 -23.93
N CYS A 228 7.44 -11.35 -23.61
CA CYS A 228 8.54 -10.75 -22.86
C CYS A 228 8.58 -11.19 -21.39
N PHE A 229 7.43 -11.56 -20.82
CA PHE A 229 7.29 -11.96 -19.40
C PHE A 229 7.17 -13.48 -19.21
N ARG A 230 7.56 -14.27 -20.17
CA ARG A 230 7.52 -15.76 -20.08
C ARG A 230 8.33 -16.34 -18.91
N TRP A 231 9.36 -15.63 -18.48
CA TRP A 231 10.20 -15.98 -17.33
C TRP A 231 9.48 -15.79 -15.98
N ALA A 232 8.44 -14.95 -15.93
CA ALA A 232 7.69 -14.65 -14.72
C ALA A 232 6.65 -15.73 -14.34
N LYS A 233 6.67 -16.90 -14.98
CA LYS A 233 5.83 -18.05 -14.63
C LYS A 233 6.05 -18.57 -13.21
N CYS A 234 7.20 -18.28 -12.60
CA CYS A 234 7.50 -18.62 -11.21
C CYS A 234 6.70 -17.79 -10.17
N LEU A 235 6.03 -16.73 -10.60
CA LEU A 235 5.20 -15.86 -9.73
C LEU A 235 3.72 -16.30 -9.67
N GLY A 236 3.42 -17.55 -9.95
CA GLY A 236 2.12 -18.18 -9.67
C GLY A 236 1.08 -18.00 -10.79
N VAL A 237 1.20 -18.77 -11.83
CA VAL A 237 0.11 -19.11 -12.76
C VAL A 237 -0.48 -20.45 -12.35
#